data_275b174393d62ec6cc45a0b527aec389
#
_entry.id   275b174393d62ec6cc45a0b527aec389
#
_cell.length_a   1.000
_cell.length_b   1.000
_cell.length_c   1.000
_cell.angle_alpha   90.00
_cell.angle_beta   90.00
_cell.angle_gamma   90.00
#
_symmetry.space_group_name_H-M   'P 1'
#
loop_
_entity.id
_entity.type
_entity.pdbx_description
1 polymer ?
#
loop_
_entity_poly.entity_id
_entity_poly.type
_entity_poly.pdbx_seq_one_letter_code
_entity_poly.pdbx_strand_id
1 'polypeptide(L)'
;MNREFRMKYIIIENEKLGQIKAKLLRGKNPKTCEAIWSALPFEVNLARWGEELYGEIPVSLGQENSQVDCEVGDIGFWPSGNGFCIFFGPTPASKGDKPKAASPVNIFARVDGDAKTFLQFSSFQGTVKRGE
;
A
#
# COMPACT_ATOMS: atom_id res chain seq x y z
N MET A 1 -0.53 -12.99 24.10
CA MET A 1 0.18 -12.75 22.82
C MET A 1 0.42 -11.26 22.66
N ASN A 2 1.62 -10.88 22.33
CA ASN A 2 1.93 -9.47 22.19
C ASN A 2 1.47 -8.93 20.82
N ARG A 3 1.47 -7.61 20.72
CA ARG A 3 0.98 -6.90 19.54
C ARG A 3 1.73 -7.24 18.26
N GLU A 4 3.02 -7.52 18.33
CA GLU A 4 3.86 -7.80 17.16
C GLU A 4 3.41 -9.04 16.40
N PHE A 5 2.89 -10.04 17.08
CA PHE A 5 2.36 -11.22 16.42
C PHE A 5 1.10 -10.92 15.63
N ARG A 6 0.29 -9.97 16.10
CA ARG A 6 -0.96 -9.59 15.44
C ARG A 6 -0.74 -8.68 14.25
N MET A 7 0.22 -7.77 14.36
CA MET A 7 0.55 -6.83 13.29
C MET A 7 1.40 -7.50 12.21
N LYS A 8 0.85 -8.49 11.53
CA LYS A 8 1.60 -9.24 10.54
C LYS A 8 1.14 -8.96 9.12
N TYR A 9 -0.17 -8.91 8.92
CA TYR A 9 -0.78 -8.77 7.61
C TYR A 9 -1.89 -7.76 7.64
N ILE A 10 -2.09 -7.11 6.50
CA ILE A 10 -3.32 -6.40 6.18
C ILE A 10 -4.01 -7.15 5.06
N ILE A 11 -5.33 -6.96 4.95
CA ILE A 11 -6.14 -7.57 3.90
C ILE A 11 -6.79 -6.46 3.11
N ILE A 12 -6.61 -6.49 1.79
CA ILE A 12 -7.26 -5.58 0.86
C ILE A 12 -8.35 -6.36 0.16
N GLU A 13 -9.58 -5.84 0.17
CA GLU A 13 -10.69 -6.57 -0.41
C GLU A 13 -11.71 -5.69 -1.09
N ASN A 14 -12.32 -6.24 -2.11
CA ASN A 14 -13.57 -5.76 -2.68
C ASN A 14 -14.26 -6.94 -3.37
N GLU A 15 -15.46 -6.70 -3.88
CA GLU A 15 -16.26 -7.75 -4.48
C GLU A 15 -15.57 -8.41 -5.68
N LYS A 16 -14.97 -7.61 -6.55
CA LYS A 16 -14.32 -8.12 -7.77
C LYS A 16 -13.00 -8.81 -7.49
N LEU A 17 -12.20 -8.24 -6.58
CA LEU A 17 -10.88 -8.77 -6.22
C LEU A 17 -11.00 -10.04 -5.36
N GLY A 18 -12.01 -10.11 -4.51
CA GLY A 18 -11.98 -11.00 -3.36
C GLY A 18 -11.07 -10.41 -2.31
N GLN A 19 -10.10 -11.17 -1.83
CA GLN A 19 -9.16 -10.72 -0.80
C GLN A 19 -7.73 -10.95 -1.27
N ILE A 20 -6.84 -10.02 -0.92
CA ILE A 20 -5.42 -10.23 -1.06
C ILE A 20 -4.73 -9.77 0.23
N LYS A 21 -3.77 -10.56 0.69
CA LYS A 21 -2.97 -10.24 1.87
C LYS A 21 -1.76 -9.42 1.47
N ALA A 22 -1.33 -8.56 2.37
CA ALA A 22 -0.04 -7.90 2.26
C ALA A 22 0.68 -7.99 3.60
N LYS A 23 1.95 -8.36 3.56
CA LYS A 23 2.77 -8.50 4.74
C LYS A 23 3.29 -7.14 5.17
N LEU A 24 3.13 -6.80 6.44
CA LEU A 24 3.66 -5.56 6.99
C LEU A 24 5.18 -5.64 7.14
N LEU A 25 5.87 -4.59 6.69
CA LEU A 25 7.33 -4.50 6.73
C LEU A 25 7.75 -3.66 7.94
N ARG A 26 7.51 -4.20 9.12
CA ARG A 26 7.71 -3.49 10.39
C ARG A 26 9.17 -3.13 10.66
N GLY A 27 10.09 -3.92 10.15
CA GLY A 27 11.52 -3.62 10.27
C GLY A 27 11.96 -2.45 9.39
N LYS A 28 11.20 -2.15 8.35
CA LYS A 28 11.54 -1.08 7.41
C LYS A 28 10.93 0.25 7.81
N ASN A 29 9.64 0.27 8.09
CA ASN A 29 8.91 1.51 8.45
C ASN A 29 7.96 1.24 9.61
N PRO A 30 8.51 1.05 10.83
CA PRO A 30 7.70 0.68 11.99
C PRO A 30 6.65 1.72 12.38
N LYS A 31 6.95 3.00 12.28
CA LYS A 31 5.99 4.05 12.63
C LYS A 31 4.82 4.09 11.64
N THR A 32 5.13 3.90 10.37
CA THR A 32 4.09 3.86 9.32
C THR A 32 3.21 2.64 9.53
N CYS A 33 3.79 1.47 9.76
CA CYS A 33 3.04 0.25 10.07
C CYS A 33 2.11 0.45 11.26
N GLU A 34 2.60 1.07 12.34
CA GLU A 34 1.82 1.34 13.54
C GLU A 34 0.64 2.28 13.25
N ALA A 35 0.89 3.36 12.51
CA ALA A 35 -0.15 4.32 12.17
C ALA A 35 -1.25 3.70 11.30
N ILE A 36 -0.85 2.92 10.31
CA ILE A 36 -1.80 2.21 9.44
C ILE A 36 -2.62 1.22 10.26
N TRP A 37 -1.94 0.38 11.05
CA TRP A 37 -2.61 -0.65 11.86
C TRP A 37 -3.64 -0.05 12.81
N SER A 38 -3.29 1.06 13.45
CA SER A 38 -4.19 1.74 14.40
C SER A 38 -5.43 2.33 13.73
N ALA A 39 -5.33 2.69 12.45
CA ALA A 39 -6.44 3.27 11.70
C ALA A 39 -7.37 2.21 11.09
N LEU A 40 -6.90 0.96 10.96
CA LEU A 40 -7.68 -0.11 10.34
C LEU A 40 -8.88 -0.52 11.17
N PRO A 41 -10.02 -0.89 10.58
CA PRO A 41 -10.25 -0.93 9.14
C PRO A 41 -10.62 0.44 8.57
N PHE A 42 -10.34 0.65 7.29
CA PHE A 42 -10.83 1.83 6.60
C PHE A 42 -11.18 1.50 5.16
N GLU A 43 -12.02 2.34 4.57
CA GLU A 43 -12.36 2.22 3.16
C GLU A 43 -11.32 2.96 2.32
N VAL A 44 -11.11 2.49 1.10
CA VAL A 44 -10.23 3.13 0.14
C VAL A 44 -10.97 3.41 -1.16
N ASN A 45 -10.63 4.52 -1.77
CA ASN A 45 -11.12 4.90 -3.08
C ASN A 45 -9.89 5.35 -3.88
N LEU A 46 -9.38 4.43 -4.68
CA LEU A 46 -8.08 4.59 -5.33
C LEU A 46 -8.23 4.90 -6.82
N ALA A 47 -7.50 5.89 -7.27
CA ALA A 47 -7.37 6.23 -8.69
C ALA A 47 -6.15 5.55 -9.26
N ARG A 48 -6.12 5.42 -10.58
CA ARG A 48 -5.00 4.77 -11.27
C ARG A 48 -4.06 5.80 -11.89
N TRP A 49 -2.74 5.55 -11.70
CA TRP A 49 -1.68 6.35 -12.29
C TRP A 49 -0.60 5.38 -12.81
N GLY A 50 -0.64 5.07 -14.12
CA GLY A 50 0.18 3.99 -14.66
C GLY A 50 -0.21 2.66 -13.99
N GLU A 51 0.77 1.90 -13.52
CA GLU A 51 0.51 0.67 -12.78
C GLU A 51 0.66 0.89 -11.28
N GLU A 52 0.00 1.94 -10.80
CA GLU A 52 -0.16 2.27 -9.39
C GLU A 52 -1.62 2.64 -9.13
N LEU A 53 -2.14 2.20 -7.98
CA LEU A 53 -3.42 2.68 -7.44
C LEU A 53 -3.12 3.49 -6.19
N TYR A 54 -3.72 4.68 -6.06
CA TYR A 54 -3.46 5.56 -4.93
C TYR A 54 -4.72 6.32 -4.51
N GLY A 55 -4.79 6.68 -3.25
CA GLY A 55 -5.89 7.48 -2.72
C GLY A 55 -5.70 7.84 -1.26
N GLU A 56 -6.36 8.90 -0.84
CA GLU A 56 -6.26 9.40 0.53
C GLU A 56 -6.87 8.42 1.53
N ILE A 57 -6.24 8.33 2.70
CA ILE A 57 -6.72 7.51 3.83
C ILE A 57 -6.67 8.36 5.11
N PRO A 58 -7.38 7.93 6.18
CA PRO A 58 -7.41 8.71 7.43
C PRO A 58 -6.15 8.51 8.29
N VAL A 59 -5.00 8.72 7.70
CA VAL A 59 -3.69 8.63 8.35
C VAL A 59 -2.88 9.85 7.94
N SER A 60 -2.20 10.46 8.89
CA SER A 60 -1.33 11.59 8.63
C SER A 60 -0.03 11.38 9.39
N LEU A 61 1.08 11.30 8.66
CA LEU A 61 2.41 11.25 9.24
C LEU A 61 3.44 11.70 8.21
N GLY A 62 4.64 12.01 8.69
CA GLY A 62 5.72 12.46 7.84
C GLY A 62 6.48 11.31 7.20
N GLN A 63 7.60 11.65 6.57
CA GLN A 63 8.46 10.67 5.92
C GLN A 63 9.17 9.80 6.95
N GLU A 64 9.26 8.52 6.63
CA GLU A 64 10.02 7.54 7.41
C GLU A 64 10.69 6.62 6.38
N ASN A 65 12.02 6.63 6.33
CA ASN A 65 12.79 5.82 5.36
C ASN A 65 12.16 5.84 3.97
N SER A 66 11.74 7.02 3.52
CA SER A 66 10.98 7.18 2.29
C SER A 66 11.85 6.96 1.06
N GLN A 67 11.21 6.52 -0.02
CA GLN A 67 11.88 6.19 -1.27
C GLN A 67 10.96 6.44 -2.46
N VAL A 68 11.56 6.66 -3.63
CA VAL A 68 10.78 6.78 -4.88
C VAL A 68 10.86 5.51 -5.71
N ASP A 69 11.99 4.78 -5.64
CA ASP A 69 12.15 3.53 -6.37
C ASP A 69 11.50 2.40 -5.59
N CYS A 70 10.57 1.70 -6.24
CA CYS A 70 9.74 0.67 -5.60
C CYS A 70 9.85 -0.65 -6.36
N GLU A 71 9.35 -1.71 -5.73
CA GLU A 71 9.26 -3.03 -6.35
C GLU A 71 7.79 -3.36 -6.63
N VAL A 72 7.56 -4.24 -7.59
CA VAL A 72 6.20 -4.75 -7.86
C VAL A 72 5.68 -5.43 -6.60
N GLY A 73 4.49 -5.02 -6.16
CA GLY A 73 3.88 -5.53 -4.93
C GLY A 73 4.09 -4.65 -3.73
N ASP A 74 4.92 -3.62 -3.82
CA ASP A 74 5.11 -2.68 -2.71
C ASP A 74 3.83 -1.89 -2.44
N ILE A 75 3.55 -1.69 -1.15
CA ILE A 75 2.47 -0.84 -0.69
C ILE A 75 3.09 0.25 0.19
N GLY A 76 2.77 1.49 -0.11
CA GLY A 76 3.36 2.63 0.57
C GLY A 76 2.36 3.63 1.08
N PHE A 77 2.83 4.44 2.04
CA PHE A 77 2.13 5.63 2.48
C PHE A 77 2.81 6.86 1.85
N TRP A 78 2.01 7.70 1.22
CA TRP A 78 2.48 8.91 0.55
C TRP A 78 2.21 10.13 1.44
N PRO A 79 3.24 10.65 2.15
CA PRO A 79 3.01 11.74 3.12
C PRO A 79 2.43 13.01 2.51
N SER A 80 2.83 13.35 1.28
CA SER A 80 2.38 14.59 0.63
C SER A 80 0.87 14.64 0.39
N GLY A 81 0.21 13.48 0.27
CA GLY A 81 -1.23 13.42 0.02
C GLY A 81 -1.97 12.54 1.02
N ASN A 82 -1.33 12.15 2.12
CA ASN A 82 -1.91 11.20 3.09
C ASN A 82 -2.47 9.97 2.40
N GLY A 83 -1.72 9.45 1.42
CA GLY A 83 -2.21 8.45 0.48
C GLY A 83 -1.73 7.04 0.74
N PHE A 84 -2.60 6.11 0.40
CA PHE A 84 -2.31 4.68 0.35
C PHE A 84 -2.00 4.35 -1.11
N CYS A 85 -0.84 3.73 -1.36
CA CYS A 85 -0.37 3.44 -2.72
C CYS A 85 -0.08 1.96 -2.88
N ILE A 86 -0.57 1.37 -3.96
CA ILE A 86 -0.26 -0.02 -4.34
C ILE A 86 0.47 0.04 -5.68
N PHE A 87 1.70 -0.48 -5.72
CA PHE A 87 2.53 -0.48 -6.91
C PHE A 87 2.55 -1.88 -7.52
N PHE A 88 2.13 -2.00 -8.78
CA PHE A 88 2.08 -3.32 -9.44
C PHE A 88 2.75 -3.33 -10.83
N GLY A 89 3.49 -2.26 -11.16
CA GLY A 89 4.24 -2.16 -12.39
C GLY A 89 4.73 -0.75 -12.63
N PRO A 90 5.24 -0.45 -13.84
CA PRO A 90 5.78 0.88 -14.13
C PRO A 90 4.71 1.97 -14.06
N THR A 91 5.12 3.13 -13.58
CA THR A 91 4.32 4.36 -13.53
C THR A 91 4.82 5.34 -14.58
N PRO A 92 4.12 6.47 -14.81
CA PRO A 92 4.64 7.52 -15.72
C PRO A 92 5.99 8.09 -15.31
N ALA A 93 6.40 7.93 -14.04
CA ALA A 93 7.71 8.35 -13.57
C ALA A 93 8.81 7.31 -13.81
N SER A 94 8.43 6.07 -14.14
CA SER A 94 9.39 4.97 -14.31
C SER A 94 10.21 5.12 -15.59
N LYS A 95 11.46 4.66 -15.52
CA LYS A 95 12.35 4.60 -16.70
C LYS A 95 12.47 3.18 -17.26
N GLY A 96 11.96 2.19 -16.56
CA GLY A 96 12.02 0.78 -16.94
C GLY A 96 10.81 0.04 -16.38
N ASP A 97 10.99 -1.21 -16.04
CA ASP A 97 9.91 -2.09 -15.64
C ASP A 97 9.45 -1.93 -14.19
N LYS A 98 10.27 -1.27 -13.37
CA LYS A 98 9.96 -1.14 -11.94
C LYS A 98 9.15 0.11 -11.66
N PRO A 99 8.27 0.05 -10.64
CA PRO A 99 7.48 1.21 -10.25
C PRO A 99 8.36 2.33 -9.70
N LYS A 100 7.98 3.56 -10.00
CA LYS A 100 8.59 4.73 -9.41
C LYS A 100 7.49 5.66 -8.91
N ALA A 101 7.57 6.08 -7.64
CA ALA A 101 6.61 6.99 -7.07
C ALA A 101 6.81 8.42 -7.59
N ALA A 102 5.73 9.20 -7.62
CA ALA A 102 5.78 10.61 -8.04
C ALA A 102 6.60 11.45 -7.06
N SER A 103 6.52 11.14 -5.77
CA SER A 103 7.34 11.72 -4.70
C SER A 103 7.53 10.66 -3.62
N PRO A 104 8.45 10.87 -2.66
CA PRO A 104 8.82 9.80 -1.72
C PRO A 104 7.65 9.21 -0.95
N VAL A 105 7.66 7.89 -0.81
CA VAL A 105 6.67 7.12 -0.07
C VAL A 105 7.34 6.26 0.99
N ASN A 106 6.64 6.01 2.08
CA ASN A 106 7.07 5.09 3.13
C ASN A 106 6.53 3.71 2.78
N ILE A 107 7.36 2.84 2.23
CA ILE A 107 6.93 1.47 1.91
C ILE A 107 6.74 0.70 3.22
N PHE A 108 5.51 0.26 3.49
CA PHE A 108 5.18 -0.37 4.78
C PHE A 108 4.62 -1.77 4.65
N ALA A 109 4.33 -2.22 3.43
CA ALA A 109 3.81 -3.57 3.22
C ALA A 109 4.17 -4.07 1.81
N ARG A 110 4.00 -5.37 1.62
CA ARG A 110 4.19 -5.99 0.30
C ARG A 110 3.11 -7.04 0.07
N VAL A 111 2.52 -7.00 -1.11
CA VAL A 111 1.51 -7.98 -1.51
C VAL A 111 2.08 -9.38 -1.38
N ASP A 112 1.34 -10.24 -0.69
CA ASP A 112 1.64 -11.67 -0.58
C ASP A 112 0.76 -12.37 -1.61
N GLY A 113 1.32 -12.57 -2.80
CA GLY A 113 0.60 -13.10 -3.93
C GLY A 113 0.94 -12.35 -5.21
N ASP A 114 0.07 -12.45 -6.21
CA ASP A 114 0.30 -11.82 -7.51
C ASP A 114 -0.26 -10.40 -7.54
N ALA A 115 0.64 -9.42 -7.44
CA ALA A 115 0.26 -8.02 -7.51
C ALA A 115 -0.33 -7.61 -8.86
N LYS A 116 -0.08 -8.38 -9.91
CA LYS A 116 -0.62 -8.09 -11.25
C LYS A 116 -2.15 -8.24 -11.32
N THR A 117 -2.76 -8.83 -10.30
CA THR A 117 -4.22 -8.85 -10.20
C THR A 117 -4.82 -7.45 -10.19
N PHE A 118 -4.07 -6.44 -9.77
CA PHE A 118 -4.55 -5.06 -9.74
C PHE A 118 -4.63 -4.41 -11.12
N LEU A 119 -4.03 -5.02 -12.14
CA LEU A 119 -4.13 -4.54 -13.54
C LEU A 119 -5.58 -4.48 -14.04
N GLN A 120 -6.47 -5.27 -13.48
CA GLN A 120 -7.88 -5.30 -13.89
C GLN A 120 -8.66 -4.06 -13.47
N PHE A 121 -8.08 -3.20 -12.61
CA PHE A 121 -8.78 -2.05 -12.07
C PHE A 121 -8.31 -0.76 -12.71
N SER A 122 -9.24 0.03 -13.26
CA SER A 122 -8.99 1.42 -13.66
C SER A 122 -9.17 2.36 -12.47
N SER A 123 -9.93 1.92 -11.47
CA SER A 123 -10.06 2.52 -10.15
C SER A 123 -10.41 1.39 -9.18
N PHE A 124 -10.22 1.61 -7.89
CA PHE A 124 -10.46 0.57 -6.90
C PHE A 124 -11.19 1.16 -5.70
N GLN A 125 -12.35 0.62 -5.39
CA GLN A 125 -13.10 0.92 -4.19
C GLN A 125 -13.18 -0.34 -3.36
N GLY A 126 -12.78 -0.27 -2.11
CA GLY A 126 -12.75 -1.45 -1.27
C GLY A 126 -12.43 -1.12 0.17
N THR A 127 -12.01 -2.12 0.91
CA THR A 127 -11.71 -2.01 2.33
C THR A 127 -10.32 -2.57 2.60
N VAL A 128 -9.61 -1.94 3.53
CA VAL A 128 -8.37 -2.47 4.09
C VAL A 128 -8.64 -2.77 5.55
N LYS A 129 -8.28 -3.97 5.98
CA LYS A 129 -8.52 -4.41 7.35
C LYS A 129 -7.35 -5.21 7.89
N ARG A 130 -7.36 -5.45 9.21
CA ARG A 130 -6.33 -6.25 9.87
C ARG A 130 -6.46 -7.71 9.44
N GLY A 131 -5.32 -8.31 9.11
CA GLY A 131 -5.25 -9.72 8.78
C GLY A 131 -4.69 -10.51 9.96
N GLU A 132 -5.56 -10.97 10.80
CA GLU A 132 -5.20 -11.74 12.00
C GLU A 132 -5.51 -13.21 11.84
#